data_caa0bc39b1ba1bbf90a99ff955154a1f
#
_entry.id   caa0bc39b1ba1bbf90a99ff955154a1f
#
_cell.length_a   1.000
_cell.length_b   1.000
_cell.length_c   1.000
_cell.angle_alpha   90.00
_cell.angle_beta   90.00
_cell.angle_gamma   90.00
#
_symmetry.space_group_name_H-M   'P 1'
#
loop_
_entity.id
_entity.type
_entity.pdbx_description
1 polymer ?
#
loop_
_entity_poly.entity_id
_entity_poly.type
_entity_poly.pdbx_seq_one_letter_code
_entity_poly.pdbx_strand_id
1 'polypeptide(L)'
;MFKIINASAGTGKTFILVKEYLIKLLSNDNTEVFKSMIALTFTNKAVYEMKYRIILNLSAFSGKNEIKDSHLLYKIIKKELAYTDEKMQAKSKLILKKIIHQFSYFDIETLDKFTLRIIRSFS
;
A
#
# COMPACT_ATOMS: atom_id res chain seq x y z
N MET A 1 -8.82 -10.31 -3.10
CA MET A 1 -8.73 -10.82 -1.72
C MET A 1 -9.01 -9.71 -0.73
N PHE A 2 -9.77 -10.00 0.27
CA PHE A 2 -10.12 -9.06 1.33
C PHE A 2 -9.18 -9.25 2.52
N LYS A 3 -8.48 -8.20 2.91
CA LYS A 3 -7.59 -8.25 4.08
C LYS A 3 -7.78 -6.98 4.91
N ILE A 4 -8.08 -7.17 6.18
CA ILE A 4 -8.20 -6.08 7.13
C ILE A 4 -6.85 -5.87 7.80
N ILE A 5 -6.31 -4.67 7.69
CA ILE A 5 -5.08 -4.29 8.35
C ILE A 5 -5.43 -3.20 9.35
N ASN A 6 -5.15 -3.46 10.61
CA ASN A 6 -5.50 -2.55 11.70
C ASN A 6 -4.32 -1.65 12.04
N ALA A 7 -4.52 -0.34 11.91
CA ALA A 7 -3.52 0.67 12.27
C ALA A 7 -4.02 1.52 13.42
N SER A 8 -3.37 1.44 14.54
CA SER A 8 -3.54 2.43 15.59
C SER A 8 -2.52 3.55 15.41
N ALA A 9 -2.74 4.67 16.11
CA ALA A 9 -1.92 5.87 15.97
C ALA A 9 -0.52 5.68 16.59
N GLY A 10 0.33 4.91 15.96
CA GLY A 10 1.71 4.72 16.39
C GLY A 10 2.59 4.58 15.14
N THR A 11 3.72 5.24 15.13
CA THR A 11 4.62 5.27 13.97
C THR A 11 5.09 3.87 13.58
N GLY A 12 5.37 2.99 14.56
CA GLY A 12 5.81 1.63 14.27
C GLY A 12 4.75 0.79 13.59
N LYS A 13 3.48 0.99 13.95
CA LYS A 13 2.37 0.25 13.36
C LYS A 13 2.11 0.69 11.92
N THR A 14 2.20 1.98 11.63
CA THR A 14 2.07 2.49 10.27
C THR A 14 3.15 1.91 9.36
N PHE A 15 4.38 1.82 9.86
CA PHE A 15 5.49 1.23 9.12
C PHE A 15 5.18 -0.24 8.74
N ILE A 16 4.70 -1.02 9.70
CA ILE A 16 4.37 -2.42 9.48
C ILE A 16 3.25 -2.57 8.45
N LEU A 17 2.23 -1.73 8.54
CA LEU A 17 1.11 -1.76 7.60
C LEU A 17 1.53 -1.41 6.18
N VAL A 18 2.32 -0.38 6.03
CA VAL A 18 2.85 0.03 4.73
C VAL A 18 3.70 -1.09 4.15
N LYS A 19 4.56 -1.69 4.97
CA LYS A 19 5.39 -2.82 4.56
C LYS A 19 4.53 -4.00 4.06
N GLU A 20 3.53 -4.39 4.83
CA GLU A 20 2.66 -5.51 4.47
C GLU A 20 1.88 -5.22 3.18
N TYR A 21 1.37 -4.01 3.03
CA TYR A 21 0.66 -3.60 1.83
C TYR A 21 1.57 -3.66 0.61
N LEU A 22 2.77 -3.11 0.72
CA LEU A 22 3.75 -3.11 -0.38
C LEU A 22 4.16 -4.53 -0.77
N ILE A 23 4.35 -5.41 0.21
CA ILE A 23 4.68 -6.81 -0.06
C ILE A 23 3.57 -7.48 -0.86
N LYS A 24 2.32 -7.26 -0.49
CA LYS A 24 1.18 -7.79 -1.22
C LYS A 24 1.12 -7.28 -2.66
N LEU A 25 1.35 -5.97 -2.84
CA LEU A 25 1.36 -5.38 -4.17
C LEU A 25 2.48 -5.96 -5.04
N LEU A 26 3.68 -6.05 -4.48
CA LEU A 26 4.86 -6.42 -5.25
C LEU A 26 4.99 -7.92 -5.46
N SER A 27 4.43 -8.73 -4.57
CA SER A 27 4.52 -10.19 -4.67
C SER A 27 3.51 -10.79 -5.64
N ASN A 28 2.47 -10.06 -5.99
CA ASN A 28 1.40 -10.57 -6.84
C ASN A 28 1.74 -10.37 -8.32
N ASP A 29 1.42 -11.34 -9.14
CA ASP A 29 1.63 -11.24 -10.60
C ASP A 29 0.65 -10.26 -11.24
N ASN A 30 -0.52 -10.07 -10.64
CA ASN A 30 -1.50 -9.11 -11.09
C ASN A 30 -1.11 -7.71 -10.60
N THR A 31 -0.74 -6.83 -11.52
CA THR A 31 -0.34 -5.45 -11.19
C THR A 31 -1.51 -4.57 -10.75
N GLU A 32 -2.73 -5.09 -10.85
CA GLU A 32 -3.93 -4.38 -10.40
C GLU A 32 -4.53 -5.01 -9.15
N VAL A 33 -3.76 -5.80 -8.42
CA VAL A 33 -4.23 -6.46 -7.20
C VAL A 33 -4.72 -5.48 -6.14
N PHE A 34 -4.23 -4.23 -6.17
CA PHE A 34 -4.68 -3.19 -5.24
C PHE A 34 -6.20 -2.97 -5.29
N LYS A 35 -6.84 -3.25 -6.42
CA LYS A 35 -8.29 -3.11 -6.57
C LYS A 35 -9.07 -4.08 -5.68
N SER A 36 -8.48 -5.21 -5.32
CA SER A 36 -9.10 -6.20 -4.46
C SER A 36 -8.53 -6.20 -3.04
N MET A 37 -7.72 -5.21 -2.68
CA MET A 37 -7.14 -5.07 -1.35
C MET A 37 -7.82 -3.95 -0.60
N ILE A 38 -8.10 -4.19 0.69
CA ILE A 38 -8.63 -3.18 1.58
C ILE A 38 -7.72 -3.07 2.79
N ALA A 39 -7.32 -1.85 3.12
CA ALA A 39 -6.64 -1.55 4.37
C ALA A 39 -7.52 -0.60 5.18
N LEU A 40 -7.69 -0.88 6.46
CA LEU A 40 -8.56 -0.10 7.32
C LEU A 40 -7.76 0.64 8.39
N THR A 41 -8.12 1.89 8.61
CA THR A 41 -7.52 2.75 9.63
C THR A 41 -8.62 3.37 10.47
N PHE A 42 -8.24 4.00 11.60
CA PHE A 42 -9.24 4.61 12.48
C PHE A 42 -9.59 6.05 12.11
N THR A 43 -8.73 6.75 11.41
CA THR A 43 -8.93 8.18 11.13
C THR A 43 -8.69 8.50 9.65
N ASN A 44 -9.33 9.58 9.18
CA ASN A 44 -9.09 10.09 7.84
C ASN A 44 -7.63 10.51 7.64
N LYS A 45 -7.03 11.08 8.69
CA LYS A 45 -5.60 11.45 8.65
C LYS A 45 -4.72 10.23 8.39
N ALA A 46 -5.01 9.12 9.07
CA ALA A 46 -4.26 7.88 8.87
C ALA A 46 -4.45 7.31 7.46
N VAL A 47 -5.65 7.45 6.88
CA VAL A 47 -5.90 7.05 5.50
C VAL A 47 -4.99 7.81 4.54
N TYR A 48 -4.98 9.14 4.64
CA TYR A 48 -4.13 9.96 3.78
C TYR A 48 -2.65 9.66 3.97
N GLU A 49 -2.23 9.51 5.21
CA GLU A 49 -0.85 9.20 5.52
C GLU A 49 -0.42 7.87 4.91
N MET A 50 -1.25 6.85 5.03
CA MET A 50 -0.95 5.53 4.48
C MET A 50 -0.89 5.55 2.95
N LYS A 51 -1.88 6.17 2.29
CA LYS A 51 -1.88 6.32 0.83
C LYS A 51 -0.63 7.06 0.34
N TYR A 52 -0.30 8.14 1.03
CA TYR A 52 0.87 8.93 0.70
C TYR A 52 2.16 8.12 0.82
N ARG A 53 2.32 7.39 1.91
CA ARG A 53 3.52 6.58 2.13
C ARG A 53 3.66 5.44 1.12
N ILE A 54 2.56 4.80 0.74
CA ILE A 54 2.59 3.74 -0.27
C ILE A 54 3.05 4.30 -1.61
N ILE A 55 2.46 5.40 -2.04
CA ILE A 55 2.82 6.06 -3.30
C ILE A 55 4.27 6.54 -3.27
N LEU A 56 4.68 7.15 -2.18
CA LEU A 56 6.04 7.65 -2.01
C LEU A 56 7.08 6.53 -2.10
N ASN A 57 6.81 5.42 -1.43
CA ASN A 57 7.72 4.27 -1.44
C ASN A 57 7.80 3.63 -2.83
N LEU A 58 6.66 3.47 -3.51
CA LEU A 58 6.67 2.95 -4.87
C LEU A 58 7.44 3.86 -5.81
N SER A 59 7.31 5.17 -5.64
CA SER A 59 8.06 6.14 -6.42
C SER A 59 9.56 6.02 -6.16
N ALA A 60 9.96 5.90 -4.90
CA ALA A 60 11.37 5.71 -4.54
C ALA A 60 11.91 4.39 -5.08
N PHE A 61 11.13 3.31 -4.95
CA PHE A 61 11.53 1.99 -5.46
C PHE A 61 11.69 1.98 -6.99
N SER A 62 10.93 2.84 -7.68
CA SER A 62 11.05 2.97 -9.12
C SER A 62 12.27 3.79 -9.56
N GLY A 63 13.05 4.31 -8.61
CA GLY A 63 14.26 5.09 -8.89
C GLY A 63 14.03 6.57 -9.11
N LYS A 64 12.81 7.06 -8.91
CA LYS A 64 12.50 8.48 -9.17
C LYS A 64 12.81 9.40 -8.00
N ASN A 65 12.65 8.92 -6.78
CA ASN A 65 12.91 9.71 -5.57
C ASN A 65 13.64 8.88 -4.55
N GLU A 66 14.57 9.49 -3.83
CA GLU A 66 15.19 8.89 -2.67
C GLU A 66 14.54 9.44 -1.42
N ILE A 67 13.99 8.53 -0.60
CA ILE A 67 13.37 8.87 0.66
C ILE A 67 14.06 8.07 1.75
N LYS A 68 14.39 8.75 2.84
CA LYS A 68 15.18 8.16 3.92
C LYS A 68 14.59 6.85 4.46
N ASP A 69 13.28 6.79 4.66
CA ASP A 69 12.61 5.60 5.18
C ASP A 69 12.48 4.49 4.13
N SER A 70 12.51 4.85 2.86
CA SER A 70 12.36 3.90 1.76
C SER A 70 13.55 2.97 1.62
N HIS A 71 14.75 3.38 2.04
CA HIS A 71 15.92 2.51 1.98
C HIS A 71 15.75 1.26 2.84
N LEU A 72 15.21 1.42 4.05
CA LEU A 72 14.99 0.28 4.94
C LEU A 72 13.90 -0.63 4.39
N LEU A 73 12.77 -0.07 3.99
CA LEU A 73 11.68 -0.84 3.38
C LEU A 73 12.11 -1.55 2.12
N TYR A 74 12.87 -0.87 1.28
CA TYR A 74 13.40 -1.45 0.04
C TYR A 74 14.21 -2.71 0.34
N LYS A 75 15.14 -2.62 1.28
CA LYS A 75 15.99 -3.76 1.65
C LYS A 75 15.17 -4.92 2.21
N ILE A 76 14.25 -4.63 3.10
CA ILE A 76 13.41 -5.65 3.73
C ILE A 76 12.57 -6.38 2.68
N ILE A 77 11.88 -5.63 1.84
CA ILE A 77 10.96 -6.19 0.84
C ILE A 77 11.73 -6.95 -0.23
N LYS A 78 12.83 -6.38 -0.71
CA LYS A 78 13.67 -7.03 -1.71
C LYS A 78 14.17 -8.38 -1.22
N LYS A 79 14.60 -8.44 0.03
CA LYS A 79 15.09 -9.68 0.64
C LYS A 79 13.96 -10.70 0.79
N GLU A 80 12.81 -10.26 1.29
CA GLU A 80 11.67 -11.15 1.51
C GLU A 80 11.14 -11.75 0.21
N LEU A 81 11.09 -10.95 -0.84
CA LEU A 81 10.59 -11.40 -2.14
C LEU A 81 11.68 -12.04 -3.01
N ALA A 82 12.93 -11.95 -2.59
CA ALA A 82 14.09 -12.42 -3.36
C ALA A 82 14.13 -11.82 -4.77
N TYR A 83 13.84 -10.53 -4.87
CA TYR A 83 13.84 -9.80 -6.12
C TYR A 83 15.20 -9.17 -6.41
N THR A 84 15.51 -9.01 -7.70
CA THR A 84 16.64 -8.19 -8.13
C THR A 84 16.27 -6.71 -8.08
N ASP A 85 17.26 -5.82 -8.14
CA ASP A 85 17.00 -4.38 -8.21
C ASP A 85 16.18 -4.01 -9.44
N GLU A 86 16.46 -4.64 -10.58
CA GLU A 86 15.74 -4.41 -11.82
C GLU A 86 14.27 -4.78 -11.68
N LYS A 87 13.99 -5.92 -11.06
CA LYS A 87 12.61 -6.38 -10.86
C LYS A 87 11.87 -5.49 -9.89
N MET A 88 12.51 -5.06 -8.79
CA MET A 88 11.93 -4.12 -7.84
C MET A 88 11.55 -2.82 -8.53
N GLN A 89 12.46 -2.27 -9.30
CA GLN A 89 12.25 -1.01 -10.00
C GLN A 89 11.14 -1.10 -11.05
N ALA A 90 11.19 -2.11 -11.90
CA ALA A 90 10.22 -2.28 -12.98
C ALA A 90 8.82 -2.51 -12.43
N LYS A 91 8.69 -3.37 -11.44
CA LYS A 91 7.38 -3.71 -10.88
C LYS A 91 6.79 -2.55 -10.08
N SER A 92 7.61 -1.85 -9.30
CA SER A 92 7.18 -0.68 -8.55
C SER A 92 6.68 0.43 -9.49
N LYS A 93 7.40 0.66 -10.58
CA LYS A 93 7.01 1.66 -11.59
C LYS A 93 5.69 1.31 -12.24
N LEU A 94 5.49 0.06 -12.60
CA LEU A 94 4.27 -0.39 -13.25
C LEU A 94 3.07 -0.30 -12.31
N ILE A 95 3.21 -0.75 -11.07
CA ILE A 95 2.15 -0.68 -10.06
C ILE A 95 1.79 0.77 -9.74
N LEU A 96 2.79 1.64 -9.57
CA LEU A 96 2.56 3.06 -9.32
C LEU A 96 1.74 3.69 -10.43
N LYS A 97 2.09 3.40 -11.68
CA LYS A 97 1.35 3.88 -12.84
C LYS A 97 -0.10 3.42 -12.81
N LYS A 98 -0.35 2.16 -12.49
CA LYS A 98 -1.70 1.61 -12.40
C LYS A 98 -2.50 2.26 -11.28
N ILE A 99 -1.92 2.45 -10.11
CA ILE A 99 -2.58 3.11 -8.98
C ILE A 99 -2.96 4.55 -9.34
N ILE A 100 -2.06 5.30 -9.96
CA ILE A 100 -2.33 6.69 -10.33
C ILE A 100 -3.46 6.79 -11.35
N HIS A 101 -3.46 5.91 -12.35
CA HIS A 101 -4.50 5.90 -13.39
C HIS A 101 -5.87 5.45 -12.86
N GLN A 102 -5.89 4.64 -11.81
CA GLN A 102 -7.12 4.08 -11.27
C GLN A 102 -7.22 4.35 -9.77
N PHE A 103 -6.94 5.59 -9.39
CA PHE A 103 -6.81 5.98 -7.99
C PHE A 103 -8.07 5.73 -7.17
N SER A 104 -9.25 5.82 -7.79
CA SER A 104 -10.53 5.55 -7.12
C SER A 104 -10.64 4.12 -6.60
N TYR A 105 -9.88 3.20 -7.17
CA TYR A 105 -9.85 1.80 -6.74
C TYR A 105 -8.75 1.51 -5.72
N PHE A 106 -7.97 2.52 -5.36
CA PHE A 106 -6.93 2.38 -4.34
C PHE A 106 -7.60 2.52 -2.96
N ASP A 107 -8.01 1.40 -2.41
CA ASP A 107 -8.97 1.35 -1.32
C ASP A 107 -8.31 1.27 0.06
N ILE A 108 -8.13 2.44 0.67
CA ILE A 108 -7.74 2.56 2.07
C ILE A 108 -8.80 3.44 2.71
N GLU A 109 -9.48 2.92 3.72
CA GLU A 109 -10.65 3.58 4.30
C GLU A 109 -10.57 3.65 5.82
N THR A 110 -11.35 4.55 6.41
CA THR A 110 -11.58 4.49 7.85
C THR A 110 -12.53 3.34 8.17
N LEU A 111 -12.42 2.82 9.39
CA LEU A 111 -13.29 1.76 9.85
C LEU A 111 -14.76 2.19 9.81
N ASP A 112 -15.04 3.45 10.15
CA ASP A 112 -16.41 3.98 10.11
C ASP A 112 -17.02 3.94 8.71
N LYS A 113 -16.28 4.38 7.71
CA LYS A 113 -16.74 4.34 6.31
C LYS A 113 -16.99 2.92 5.84
N PHE A 114 -16.09 2.02 6.18
CA PHE A 114 -16.22 0.61 5.81
C PHE A 114 -17.47 0.00 6.43
N THR A 115 -17.71 0.27 7.72
CA THR A 115 -18.88 -0.22 8.44
C THR A 115 -20.18 0.31 7.81
N LEU A 116 -20.24 1.61 7.50
CA LEU A 116 -21.40 2.21 6.84
C LEU A 116 -21.68 1.57 5.49
N ARG A 117 -20.64 1.29 4.72
CA ARG A 117 -20.81 0.67 3.41
C ARG A 117 -21.37 -0.73 3.53
N ILE A 118 -20.93 -1.50 4.51
CA ILE A 118 -21.46 -2.84 4.77
C ILE A 118 -22.92 -2.78 5.19
N ILE A 119 -23.27 -1.85 6.10
CA ILE A 119 -24.65 -1.68 6.56
C ILE A 119 -25.55 -1.33 5.37
N ARG A 120 -25.13 -0.43 4.51
CA ARG A 120 -25.91 -0.02 3.33
C ARG A 120 -26.15 -1.17 2.37
N SER A 121 -25.23 -2.12 2.29
CA SER A 121 -25.39 -3.27 1.39
C SER A 121 -26.49 -4.24 1.85
N PHE A 122 -26.90 -4.13 3.11
CA PHE A 122 -27.96 -4.97 3.68
C PHE A 122 -29.32 -4.27 3.80
N SER A 123 -29.40 -3.02 3.38
CA SER A 123 -30.69 -2.29 3.46
C SER A 123 -31.46 -2.32 2.17
#